data_f1f7b6ded0751c9bea62d3e29ec7b663
#
_entry.id   f1f7b6ded0751c9bea62d3e29ec7b663
#
_cell.length_a   1.000
_cell.length_b   1.000
_cell.length_c   1.000
_cell.angle_alpha   90.00
_cell.angle_beta   90.00
_cell.angle_gamma   90.00
#
_symmetry.space_group_name_H-M   'P 1'
#
loop_
_entity.id
_entity.type
_entity.pdbx_description
1 polymer ?
#
loop_
_entity_poly.entity_id
_entity_poly.type
_entity_poly.pdbx_seq_one_letter_code
_entity_poly.pdbx_strand_id
1 'polypeptide(L)'
;MSKKLVLAYVDSLRTDMLLRAVEEGRAPTFGALLERGVFIPDCVSSFPSVTPVACSEMVTGVGADQHWISGMNWYHRLEQRYVEYGSSLEATRAFGLFRTLYDTVYNMNMAHLSDEAETVFERLADHGVRTACTPFLIYRGRTRHELGLEGLLRRVALAATFRHATYGPD
;
A
#
# COMPACT_ATOMS: atom_id res chain seq x y z
N MET A 1 -5.58 25.01 -16.93
CA MET A 1 -6.06 23.71 -16.46
C MET A 1 -5.01 23.12 -15.52
N SER A 2 -5.39 22.73 -14.31
CA SER A 2 -4.49 22.01 -13.39
C SER A 2 -4.18 20.62 -13.97
N LYS A 3 -2.91 20.25 -14.01
CA LYS A 3 -2.50 18.88 -14.40
C LYS A 3 -2.99 17.91 -13.34
N LYS A 4 -3.50 16.75 -13.79
CA LYS A 4 -3.88 15.64 -12.90
C LYS A 4 -2.90 14.50 -13.10
N LEU A 5 -2.51 13.85 -12.01
CA LEU A 5 -1.67 12.66 -12.02
C LEU A 5 -2.52 11.44 -11.66
N VAL A 6 -2.33 10.35 -12.39
CA VAL A 6 -2.85 9.03 -12.04
C VAL A 6 -1.65 8.10 -11.90
N LEU A 7 -1.48 7.53 -10.73
CA LEU A 7 -0.50 6.46 -10.47
C LEU A 7 -1.26 5.13 -10.48
N ALA A 8 -0.99 4.28 -11.46
CA ALA A 8 -1.54 2.93 -11.52
C ALA A 8 -0.46 1.92 -11.15
N TYR A 9 -0.68 1.21 -10.04
CA TYR A 9 0.17 0.13 -9.58
C TYR A 9 -0.43 -1.22 -10.00
N VAL A 10 0.35 -2.01 -10.73
CA VAL A 10 -0.04 -3.37 -11.14
C VAL A 10 0.94 -4.36 -10.54
N ASP A 11 0.49 -5.04 -9.49
CA ASP A 11 1.32 -6.00 -8.76
C ASP A 11 1.73 -7.18 -9.66
N SER A 12 2.94 -7.68 -9.45
CA SER A 12 3.52 -8.82 -10.19
C SER A 12 3.58 -8.66 -11.72
N LEU A 13 3.44 -7.45 -12.26
CA LEU A 13 3.55 -7.21 -13.69
C LEU A 13 5.01 -7.31 -14.16
N ARG A 14 5.28 -8.31 -14.98
CA ARG A 14 6.59 -8.51 -15.60
C ARG A 14 6.67 -7.82 -16.97
N THR A 15 7.80 -7.20 -17.24
CA THR A 15 8.06 -6.48 -18.50
C THR A 15 7.89 -7.37 -19.73
N ASP A 16 8.46 -8.58 -19.71
CA ASP A 16 8.39 -9.53 -20.82
C ASP A 16 6.96 -9.99 -21.12
N MET A 17 6.15 -10.21 -20.08
CA MET A 17 4.74 -10.58 -20.21
C MET A 17 3.90 -9.43 -20.75
N LEU A 18 4.18 -8.19 -20.33
CA LEU A 18 3.49 -7.01 -20.83
C LEU A 18 3.77 -6.81 -22.33
N LEU A 19 5.03 -6.83 -22.74
CA LEU A 19 5.42 -6.65 -24.14
C LEU A 19 4.79 -7.72 -25.02
N ARG A 20 4.83 -8.97 -24.60
CA ARG A 20 4.17 -10.07 -25.31
C ARG A 20 2.65 -9.87 -25.43
N ALA A 21 1.99 -9.41 -24.37
CA ALA A 21 0.55 -9.14 -24.41
C ALA A 21 0.20 -7.99 -25.36
N VAL A 22 1.08 -6.99 -25.49
CA VAL A 22 0.93 -5.89 -26.46
C VAL A 22 1.12 -6.42 -27.88
N GLU A 23 2.17 -7.18 -28.17
CA GLU A 23 2.44 -7.79 -29.48
C GLU A 23 1.30 -8.71 -29.95
N GLU A 24 0.70 -9.46 -29.04
CA GLU A 24 -0.46 -10.32 -29.29
C GLU A 24 -1.80 -9.56 -29.38
N GLY A 25 -1.79 -8.23 -29.25
CA GLY A 25 -3.00 -7.38 -29.31
C GLY A 25 -3.92 -7.51 -28.08
N ARG A 26 -3.48 -8.18 -26.99
CA ARG A 26 -4.27 -8.40 -25.77
C ARG A 26 -4.23 -7.21 -24.80
N ALA A 27 -3.29 -6.29 -24.99
CA ALA A 27 -3.11 -5.12 -24.13
C ALA A 27 -3.02 -3.81 -24.95
N PRO A 28 -4.07 -3.44 -25.74
CA PRO A 28 -4.01 -2.31 -26.67
C PRO A 28 -3.80 -0.96 -25.99
N THR A 29 -4.34 -0.77 -24.79
CA THR A 29 -4.15 0.46 -24.00
C THR A 29 -2.68 0.63 -23.60
N PHE A 30 -2.02 -0.45 -23.15
CA PHE A 30 -0.59 -0.39 -22.87
C PHE A 30 0.23 -0.14 -24.12
N GLY A 31 -0.13 -0.73 -25.26
CA GLY A 31 0.49 -0.41 -26.55
C GLY A 31 0.45 1.07 -26.87
N ALA A 32 -0.73 1.69 -26.76
CA ALA A 32 -0.89 3.13 -26.97
C ALA A 32 -0.12 4.00 -25.95
N LEU A 33 0.07 3.53 -24.72
CA LEU A 33 0.88 4.21 -23.71
C LEU A 33 2.38 4.11 -24.03
N LEU A 34 2.84 2.93 -24.49
CA LEU A 34 4.23 2.71 -24.89
C LEU A 34 4.63 3.61 -26.05
N GLU A 35 3.71 3.85 -27.00
CA GLU A 35 3.96 4.74 -28.16
C GLU A 35 4.06 6.22 -27.79
N ARG A 36 3.41 6.66 -26.70
CA ARG A 36 3.26 8.08 -26.34
C ARG A 36 4.04 8.48 -25.10
N GLY A 37 4.49 7.52 -24.33
CA GLY A 37 5.13 7.73 -23.05
C GLY A 37 6.61 7.35 -23.03
N VAL A 38 7.16 7.32 -21.85
CA VAL A 38 8.50 6.80 -21.58
C VAL A 38 8.37 5.40 -20.98
N PHE A 39 9.05 4.44 -21.55
CA PHE A 39 9.10 3.06 -21.05
C PHE A 39 10.47 2.76 -20.45
N ILE A 40 10.50 2.27 -19.22
CA ILE A 40 11.70 1.87 -18.51
C ILE A 40 11.60 0.37 -18.23
N PRO A 41 12.17 -0.50 -19.08
CA PRO A 41 12.01 -1.95 -18.97
C PRO A 41 12.74 -2.56 -17.77
N ASP A 42 13.85 -1.94 -17.36
CA ASP A 42 14.79 -2.48 -16.35
C ASP A 42 14.62 -1.82 -14.99
N CYS A 43 13.38 -1.57 -14.58
CA CYS A 43 13.08 -1.06 -13.24
C CYS A 43 13.22 -2.20 -12.23
N VAL A 44 14.12 -2.04 -11.25
CA VAL A 44 14.41 -3.03 -10.23
C VAL A 44 13.80 -2.58 -8.90
N SER A 45 13.03 -3.46 -8.27
CA SER A 45 12.53 -3.25 -6.91
C SER A 45 13.67 -3.41 -5.89
N SER A 46 13.51 -2.78 -4.75
CA SER A 46 14.41 -3.00 -3.60
C SER A 46 14.31 -4.43 -3.04
N PHE A 47 15.25 -4.77 -2.20
CA PHE A 47 15.24 -6.02 -1.47
C PHE A 47 14.75 -5.81 -0.02
N PRO A 48 13.83 -6.67 0.48
CA PRO A 48 13.15 -7.77 -0.22
C PRO A 48 12.07 -7.24 -1.18
N SER A 49 12.00 -7.84 -2.37
CA SER A 49 11.03 -7.50 -3.42
C SER A 49 9.64 -8.06 -3.08
N VAL A 50 9.01 -7.46 -2.07
CA VAL A 50 7.66 -7.83 -1.60
C VAL A 50 6.77 -6.60 -1.54
N THR A 51 5.47 -6.80 -1.74
CA THR A 51 4.47 -5.73 -1.90
C THR A 51 4.51 -4.67 -0.79
N PRO A 52 4.55 -4.99 0.52
CA PRO A 52 4.58 -3.97 1.55
C PRO A 52 5.80 -3.05 1.48
N VAL A 53 6.99 -3.59 1.18
CA VAL A 53 8.22 -2.82 1.05
C VAL A 53 8.16 -1.92 -0.17
N ALA A 54 7.87 -2.48 -1.34
CA ALA A 54 7.79 -1.74 -2.60
C ALA A 54 6.72 -0.63 -2.57
N CYS A 55 5.54 -0.92 -2.00
CA CYS A 55 4.48 0.08 -1.84
C CYS A 55 4.90 1.21 -0.88
N SER A 56 5.59 0.88 0.21
CA SER A 56 6.09 1.89 1.15
C SER A 56 7.11 2.82 0.48
N GLU A 57 8.07 2.26 -0.25
CA GLU A 57 9.05 3.04 -1.01
C GLU A 57 8.41 3.94 -2.07
N MET A 58 7.44 3.42 -2.83
CA MET A 58 6.75 4.20 -3.86
C MET A 58 6.04 5.43 -3.30
N VAL A 59 5.46 5.34 -2.11
CA VAL A 59 4.70 6.46 -1.54
C VAL A 59 5.52 7.36 -0.62
N THR A 60 6.63 6.88 -0.06
CA THR A 60 7.48 7.67 0.83
C THR A 60 8.73 8.21 0.13
N GLY A 61 9.20 7.54 -0.92
CA GLY A 61 10.43 7.87 -1.62
C GLY A 61 11.70 7.52 -0.84
N VAL A 62 11.60 6.71 0.23
CA VAL A 62 12.73 6.30 1.08
C VAL A 62 12.77 4.79 1.24
N GLY A 63 13.93 4.25 1.59
CA GLY A 63 14.14 2.81 1.77
C GLY A 63 13.59 2.26 3.10
N ALA A 64 13.64 0.93 3.23
CA ALA A 64 13.12 0.20 4.39
C ALA A 64 13.82 0.57 5.71
N ASP A 65 15.05 1.05 5.66
CA ASP A 65 15.80 1.58 6.80
C ASP A 65 15.19 2.86 7.38
N GLN A 66 14.42 3.60 6.60
CA GLN A 66 13.76 4.84 6.99
C GLN A 66 12.25 4.65 7.19
N HIS A 67 11.57 3.94 6.28
CA HIS A 67 10.12 3.73 6.42
C HIS A 67 9.73 2.55 7.32
N TRP A 68 10.67 1.68 7.72
CA TRP A 68 10.58 0.58 8.70
C TRP A 68 9.73 -0.63 8.29
N ILE A 69 9.06 -0.64 7.18
CA ILE A 69 8.38 -1.82 6.66
C ILE A 69 9.41 -2.72 5.99
N SER A 70 9.84 -3.76 6.67
CA SER A 70 10.99 -4.58 6.25
C SER A 70 10.62 -5.86 5.50
N GLY A 71 9.34 -6.22 5.42
CA GLY A 71 8.92 -7.46 4.75
C GLY A 71 7.43 -7.76 4.89
N MET A 72 7.02 -8.94 4.41
CA MET A 72 5.67 -9.49 4.62
C MET A 72 5.45 -9.96 6.06
N ASN A 73 6.51 -10.46 6.69
CA ASN A 73 6.54 -10.87 8.09
C ASN A 73 7.90 -10.50 8.68
N TRP A 74 7.90 -10.06 9.92
CA TRP A 74 9.12 -9.62 10.60
C TRP A 74 8.88 -9.49 12.11
N TYR A 75 9.99 -9.43 12.89
CA TYR A 75 9.90 -9.25 14.34
C TYR A 75 9.96 -7.77 14.70
N HIS A 76 8.86 -7.25 15.22
CA HIS A 76 8.76 -5.86 15.69
C HIS A 76 9.35 -5.73 17.11
N ARG A 77 10.51 -5.11 17.22
CA ARG A 77 11.29 -5.06 18.47
C ARG A 77 10.58 -4.29 19.59
N LEU A 78 9.91 -3.20 19.26
CA LEU A 78 9.20 -2.39 20.26
C LEU A 78 7.93 -3.09 20.77
N GLU A 79 7.20 -3.75 19.88
CA GLU A 79 6.02 -4.53 20.23
C GLU A 79 6.35 -5.92 20.76
N GLN A 80 7.62 -6.35 20.65
CA GLN A 80 8.12 -7.66 21.08
C GLN A 80 7.31 -8.83 20.51
N ARG A 81 6.91 -8.74 19.25
CA ARG A 81 6.12 -9.75 18.55
C ARG A 81 6.45 -9.83 17.07
N TYR A 82 6.04 -10.93 16.46
CA TYR A 82 6.01 -11.02 15.02
C TYR A 82 4.80 -10.27 14.46
N VAL A 83 5.06 -9.52 13.39
CA VAL A 83 4.08 -8.87 12.52
C VAL A 83 3.87 -9.74 11.30
N GLU A 84 2.65 -9.86 10.81
CA GLU A 84 2.28 -10.66 9.66
C GLU A 84 1.25 -9.91 8.81
N TYR A 85 1.57 -9.70 7.52
CA TYR A 85 0.75 -8.95 6.59
C TYR A 85 0.04 -9.82 5.54
N GLY A 86 -0.20 -11.09 5.84
CA GLY A 86 -0.90 -12.01 4.95
C GLY A 86 0.02 -12.74 3.97
N SER A 87 1.22 -13.13 4.41
CA SER A 87 2.20 -13.83 3.57
C SER A 87 1.72 -15.21 3.09
N SER A 88 0.95 -15.92 3.91
CA SER A 88 0.33 -17.20 3.57
C SER A 88 -0.89 -17.52 4.45
N LEU A 89 -1.69 -18.52 4.03
CA LEU A 89 -2.81 -19.02 4.84
C LEU A 89 -2.32 -19.68 6.14
N GLU A 90 -1.20 -20.38 6.08
CA GLU A 90 -0.58 -21.04 7.23
C GLU A 90 -0.10 -20.01 8.25
N ALA A 91 0.58 -18.95 7.80
CA ALA A 91 1.01 -17.85 8.65
C ALA A 91 -0.21 -17.14 9.26
N THR A 92 -1.22 -16.81 8.45
CA THR A 92 -2.47 -16.19 8.93
C THR A 92 -3.17 -17.04 9.98
N ARG A 93 -3.19 -18.38 9.84
CA ARG A 93 -3.74 -19.27 10.87
C ARG A 93 -2.91 -19.29 12.14
N ALA A 94 -1.58 -19.29 12.02
CA ALA A 94 -0.67 -19.31 13.16
C ALA A 94 -0.73 -18.03 13.98
N PHE A 95 -0.80 -16.87 13.32
CA PHE A 95 -0.86 -15.56 13.95
C PHE A 95 -2.27 -15.10 14.32
N GLY A 96 -3.29 -15.70 13.70
CA GLY A 96 -4.70 -15.36 13.86
C GLY A 96 -5.21 -14.35 12.83
N LEU A 97 -6.32 -14.71 12.15
CA LEU A 97 -6.90 -13.94 11.06
C LEU A 97 -7.16 -12.46 11.41
N PHE A 98 -7.79 -12.20 12.55
CA PHE A 98 -8.11 -10.83 12.96
C PHE A 98 -6.86 -10.00 13.21
N ARG A 99 -5.82 -10.59 13.76
CA ARG A 99 -4.55 -9.91 13.98
C ARG A 99 -3.86 -9.59 12.67
N THR A 100 -3.78 -10.54 11.76
CA THR A 100 -3.21 -10.34 10.42
C THR A 100 -3.96 -9.22 9.67
N LEU A 101 -5.29 -9.23 9.69
CA LEU A 101 -6.09 -8.17 9.09
C LEU A 101 -5.84 -6.81 9.75
N TYR A 102 -5.75 -6.76 11.07
CA TYR A 102 -5.47 -5.52 11.79
C TYR A 102 -4.06 -5.00 11.50
N ASP A 103 -3.06 -5.87 11.48
CA ASP A 103 -1.69 -5.51 11.11
C ASP A 103 -1.62 -4.98 9.67
N THR A 104 -2.31 -5.64 8.72
CA THR A 104 -2.28 -5.25 7.31
C THR A 104 -3.05 -3.96 7.02
N VAL A 105 -4.26 -3.83 7.57
CA VAL A 105 -5.14 -2.70 7.22
C VAL A 105 -4.86 -1.48 8.08
N TYR A 106 -4.58 -1.65 9.36
CA TYR A 106 -4.41 -0.54 10.29
C TYR A 106 -2.95 -0.31 10.68
N ASN A 107 -2.32 -1.28 11.33
CA ASN A 107 -1.01 -1.07 11.94
C ASN A 107 0.07 -0.74 10.91
N MET A 108 0.03 -1.36 9.72
CA MET A 108 0.99 -1.07 8.66
C MET A 108 1.08 0.43 8.36
N ASN A 109 -0.07 1.12 8.33
CA ASN A 109 -0.13 2.55 8.03
C ASN A 109 0.00 3.45 9.25
N MET A 110 -0.57 3.04 10.40
CA MET A 110 -0.75 3.91 11.56
C MET A 110 0.27 3.66 12.68
N ALA A 111 0.96 2.52 12.68
CA ALA A 111 1.85 2.13 13.77
C ALA A 111 3.22 1.61 13.29
N HIS A 112 3.29 0.95 12.14
CA HIS A 112 4.53 0.33 11.68
C HIS A 112 5.29 1.18 10.66
N LEU A 113 4.59 1.94 9.81
CA LEU A 113 5.22 2.92 8.93
C LEU A 113 5.77 4.08 9.76
N SER A 114 7.07 4.35 9.65
CA SER A 114 7.74 5.42 10.40
C SER A 114 7.04 6.78 10.24
N ASP A 115 6.87 7.49 11.32
CA ASP A 115 6.30 8.86 11.31
C ASP A 115 7.23 9.86 10.61
N GLU A 116 8.53 9.57 10.53
CA GLU A 116 9.51 10.40 9.83
C GLU A 116 9.47 10.21 8.31
N ALA A 117 8.91 9.09 7.84
CA ALA A 117 8.74 8.79 6.42
C ALA A 117 7.37 9.29 5.93
N GLU A 118 7.29 10.57 5.60
CA GLU A 118 6.06 11.16 5.05
C GLU A 118 5.67 10.52 3.72
N THR A 119 4.38 10.21 3.57
CA THR A 119 3.83 9.70 2.31
C THR A 119 3.57 10.83 1.31
N VAL A 120 3.47 10.48 0.04
CA VAL A 120 3.05 11.42 -1.01
C VAL A 120 1.67 12.02 -0.72
N PHE A 121 0.77 11.26 -0.10
CA PHE A 121 -0.57 11.73 0.29
C PHE A 121 -0.49 12.82 1.38
N GLU A 122 0.36 12.62 2.38
CA GLU A 122 0.60 13.62 3.43
C GLU A 122 1.20 14.89 2.84
N ARG A 123 2.25 14.77 2.04
CA ARG A 123 2.92 15.92 1.39
C ARG A 123 1.98 16.70 0.48
N LEU A 124 1.17 16.02 -0.33
CA LEU A 124 0.22 16.69 -1.22
C LEU A 124 -0.89 17.40 -0.43
N ALA A 125 -1.40 16.77 0.63
CA ALA A 125 -2.40 17.39 1.51
C ALA A 125 -1.86 18.66 2.19
N ASP A 126 -0.61 18.63 2.67
CA ASP A 126 0.06 19.79 3.28
C ASP A 126 0.24 20.95 2.29
N HIS A 127 0.21 20.69 0.97
CA HIS A 127 0.20 21.67 -0.10
C HIS A 127 -1.20 22.00 -0.65
N GLY A 128 -2.26 21.55 0.02
CA GLY A 128 -3.64 21.79 -0.40
C GLY A 128 -4.07 21.05 -1.66
N VAL A 129 -3.34 20.00 -2.05
CA VAL A 129 -3.68 19.17 -3.20
C VAL A 129 -4.50 17.97 -2.73
N ARG A 130 -5.73 17.85 -3.25
CA ARG A 130 -6.59 16.69 -2.95
C ARG A 130 -6.07 15.45 -3.64
N THR A 131 -6.10 14.36 -2.91
CA THR A 131 -5.65 13.05 -3.36
C THR A 131 -6.72 12.00 -3.11
N ALA A 132 -6.72 10.94 -3.89
CA ALA A 132 -7.58 9.78 -3.69
C ALA A 132 -6.77 8.51 -3.93
N CYS A 133 -7.10 7.46 -3.22
CA CYS A 133 -6.43 6.17 -3.35
C CYS A 133 -7.49 5.06 -3.31
N THR A 134 -7.33 4.04 -4.15
CA THR A 134 -8.22 2.89 -4.21
C THR A 134 -7.51 1.68 -4.79
N PRO A 135 -7.75 0.51 -4.33
CA PRO A 135 -7.24 -0.08 -3.10
C PRO A 135 -5.71 -0.14 -3.17
N PHE A 136 -5.04 0.62 -2.36
CA PHE A 136 -3.58 0.62 -2.26
C PHE A 136 -3.16 0.29 -0.82
N LEU A 137 -2.08 -0.46 -0.67
CA LEU A 137 -1.69 -1.03 0.63
C LEU A 137 -1.24 0.04 1.64
N ILE A 138 -0.49 1.04 1.16
CA ILE A 138 -0.02 2.16 1.99
C ILE A 138 -0.83 3.41 1.62
N TYR A 139 -1.69 3.84 2.53
CA TYR A 139 -2.64 4.92 2.31
C TYR A 139 -2.57 6.03 3.36
N ARG A 140 -1.59 6.02 4.28
CA ARG A 140 -1.49 7.06 5.31
C ARG A 140 -1.49 8.46 4.69
N GLY A 141 -2.36 9.31 5.18
CA GLY A 141 -2.56 10.69 4.75
C GLY A 141 -2.99 11.59 5.91
N ARG A 142 -3.51 12.78 5.62
CA ARG A 142 -3.91 13.78 6.65
C ARG A 142 -5.40 13.76 6.96
N THR A 143 -6.23 13.20 6.07
CA THR A 143 -7.68 13.21 6.24
C THR A 143 -8.13 12.07 7.15
N ARG A 144 -8.88 12.41 8.18
CA ARG A 144 -9.41 11.43 9.14
C ARG A 144 -10.60 10.70 8.55
N HIS A 145 -10.52 9.39 8.51
CA HIS A 145 -11.60 8.51 8.08
C HIS A 145 -12.13 7.69 9.24
N GLU A 146 -13.44 7.68 9.40
CA GLU A 146 -14.13 6.81 10.34
C GLU A 146 -14.89 5.73 9.58
N LEU A 147 -14.97 4.53 10.16
CA LEU A 147 -15.75 3.46 9.57
C LEU A 147 -17.22 3.86 9.50
N GLY A 148 -17.72 4.06 8.28
CA GLY A 148 -19.12 4.36 7.98
C GLY A 148 -20.09 3.18 8.12
N LEU A 149 -19.73 2.17 8.92
CA LEU A 149 -20.59 1.01 9.18
C LEU A 149 -21.67 1.35 10.19
N GLU A 150 -22.92 1.06 9.86
CA GLU A 150 -24.07 1.26 10.75
C GLU A 150 -24.54 -0.06 11.37
N GLY A 151 -25.23 0.03 12.52
CA GLY A 151 -25.91 -1.07 13.17
C GLY A 151 -25.01 -2.17 13.76
N LEU A 152 -25.43 -3.43 13.62
CA LEU A 152 -24.77 -4.60 14.19
C LEU A 152 -23.38 -4.83 13.59
N LEU A 153 -23.19 -4.59 12.30
CA LEU A 153 -21.91 -4.71 11.61
C LEU A 153 -20.87 -3.76 12.17
N ARG A 154 -21.26 -2.52 12.49
CA ARG A 154 -20.39 -1.55 13.16
C ARG A 154 -19.95 -2.05 14.54
N ARG A 155 -20.89 -2.59 15.32
CA ARG A 155 -20.58 -3.12 16.66
C ARG A 155 -19.62 -4.29 16.62
N VAL A 156 -19.78 -5.21 15.67
CA VAL A 156 -18.91 -6.37 15.49
C VAL A 156 -17.54 -5.95 14.97
N ALA A 157 -17.48 -5.10 13.96
CA ALA A 157 -16.23 -4.61 13.37
C ALA A 157 -15.42 -3.77 14.38
N LEU A 158 -16.07 -2.85 15.10
CA LEU A 158 -15.44 -2.03 16.13
C LEU A 158 -15.00 -2.83 17.35
N ALA A 159 -15.74 -3.89 17.72
CA ALA A 159 -15.37 -4.75 18.83
C ALA A 159 -14.18 -5.66 18.48
N ALA A 160 -14.06 -6.05 17.21
CA ALA A 160 -13.08 -7.04 16.79
C ALA A 160 -11.76 -6.45 16.25
N THR A 161 -11.80 -5.33 15.47
CA THR A 161 -10.63 -4.99 14.66
C THR A 161 -10.38 -3.48 14.45
N PHE A 162 -11.42 -2.64 14.38
CA PHE A 162 -11.27 -1.25 13.93
C PHE A 162 -11.78 -0.25 14.98
N ARG A 163 -11.10 -0.20 16.11
CA ARG A 163 -11.46 0.73 17.21
C ARG A 163 -11.01 2.17 16.97
N HIS A 164 -10.17 2.40 15.98
CA HIS A 164 -9.53 3.70 15.78
C HIS A 164 -9.84 4.25 14.39
N ALA A 165 -9.90 5.58 14.29
CA ALA A 165 -9.93 6.26 13.01
C ALA A 165 -8.63 5.98 12.24
N THR A 166 -8.72 5.86 10.92
CA THR A 166 -7.56 5.84 10.03
C THR A 166 -7.34 7.24 9.45
N TYR A 167 -6.12 7.53 9.03
CA TYR A 167 -5.79 8.76 8.33
C TYR A 167 -5.33 8.40 6.92
N GLY A 168 -5.92 9.02 5.92
CA GLY A 168 -5.69 8.68 4.53
C GLY A 168 -5.81 9.88 3.60
N PRO A 169 -5.86 9.63 2.27
CA PRO A 169 -6.21 10.63 1.26
C PRO A 169 -7.64 11.14 1.44
N ASP A 170 -7.99 12.18 0.67
CA ASP A 170 -9.34 12.78 0.68
C ASP A 170 -10.42 11.85 0.12
#